data_53b428985b98dc39509dd8e6e776c4d3
#
_entry.id   53b428985b98dc39509dd8e6e776c4d3
#
_cell.length_a   1.000
_cell.length_b   1.000
_cell.length_c   1.000
_cell.angle_alpha   90.00
_cell.angle_beta   90.00
_cell.angle_gamma   90.00
#
_symmetry.space_group_name_H-M   'P 1'
#
loop_
_entity.id
_entity.type
_entity.pdbx_description
1 polymer ?
#
loop_
_entity_poly.entity_id
_entity_poly.type
_entity_poly.pdbx_seq_one_letter_code
_entity_poly.pdbx_strand_id
1 'polypeptide(L)'
;MDMQEKIPLLAIAGPTASGKTKLAVELAKAFDGEVISADSMQVYRGMAIGTAQPTLEEMEGIPHHLIGFLDPDEAFSVAQYVELARAKIREVHNRGKLPILAGGTGLYLSSVVDNIDFHEIKSDPDLRRELEARAREEGGEALLRELASFDPELAAALHPNNLGRILRAIEVYSLHQEESRQKPGNYALCYLGLCYDNRQKLYDRINLRVDLMVEAGLLQEAEDLFRSRFAGTARQAIGYKELEGYFSGGTPLEDCLEAIKLGSRRYAKRQLTWFRRDGRIHWIAVDRFPSWREVLEEAQNTLVKSGILCYTK
;
A
#
# COMPACT_ATOMS: atom_id res chain seq x y z
N MET A 1 27.37 11.36 22.31
CA MET A 1 26.46 11.02 21.20
C MET A 1 25.50 10.00 21.77
N ASP A 2 24.30 10.45 22.13
CA ASP A 2 23.24 9.53 22.53
C ASP A 2 22.95 8.59 21.36
N MET A 3 23.29 7.31 21.51
CA MET A 3 22.82 6.26 20.63
C MET A 3 21.31 6.12 20.90
N GLN A 4 20.49 6.88 20.18
CA GLN A 4 19.06 6.70 20.22
C GLN A 4 18.78 5.22 19.88
N GLU A 5 18.23 4.50 20.86
CA GLU A 5 17.93 3.07 20.73
C GLU A 5 16.98 2.89 19.55
N LYS A 6 17.41 2.18 18.50
CA LYS A 6 16.60 1.97 17.30
C LYS A 6 15.42 1.07 17.62
N ILE A 7 14.24 1.46 17.19
CA ILE A 7 13.03 0.62 17.31
C ILE A 7 13.15 -0.59 16.36
N PRO A 8 13.01 -1.84 16.85
CA PRO A 8 12.94 -2.99 15.98
C PRO A 8 11.68 -2.90 15.10
N LEU A 9 11.83 -3.14 13.81
CA LEU A 9 10.71 -3.11 12.85
C LEU A 9 10.86 -4.27 11.87
N LEU A 10 9.86 -5.15 11.83
CA LEU A 10 9.71 -6.11 10.76
C LEU A 10 8.80 -5.53 9.69
N ALA A 11 9.31 -5.36 8.47
CA ALA A 11 8.51 -4.97 7.32
C ALA A 11 8.25 -6.17 6.40
N ILE A 12 7.01 -6.34 5.92
CA ILE A 12 6.60 -7.43 5.03
C ILE A 12 5.94 -6.85 3.79
N ALA A 13 6.64 -6.91 2.68
CA ALA A 13 6.20 -6.43 1.37
C ALA A 13 5.81 -7.59 0.43
N GLY A 14 5.14 -7.25 -0.65
CA GLY A 14 4.84 -8.18 -1.74
C GLY A 14 3.55 -7.84 -2.47
N PRO A 15 3.27 -8.50 -3.59
CA PRO A 15 2.06 -8.26 -4.36
C PRO A 15 0.81 -8.75 -3.64
N THR A 16 -0.35 -8.31 -4.12
CA THR A 16 -1.63 -8.89 -3.67
C THR A 16 -1.64 -10.40 -3.90
N ALA A 17 -2.36 -11.15 -3.08
CA ALA A 17 -2.47 -12.61 -3.09
C ALA A 17 -1.15 -13.38 -2.84
N SER A 18 -0.07 -12.74 -2.36
CA SER A 18 1.21 -13.43 -2.10
C SER A 18 1.26 -14.16 -0.75
N GLY A 19 0.33 -13.90 0.19
CA GLY A 19 0.32 -14.53 1.51
C GLY A 19 0.87 -13.66 2.64
N LYS A 20 1.06 -12.35 2.41
CA LYS A 20 1.61 -11.42 3.42
C LYS A 20 0.87 -11.44 4.76
N THR A 21 -0.46 -11.41 4.73
CA THR A 21 -1.28 -11.43 5.95
C THR A 21 -1.01 -12.67 6.78
N LYS A 22 -1.06 -13.85 6.13
CA LYS A 22 -0.75 -15.11 6.80
C LYS A 22 0.65 -15.11 7.40
N LEU A 23 1.67 -14.66 6.65
CA LEU A 23 3.03 -14.57 7.15
C LEU A 23 3.16 -13.60 8.34
N ALA A 24 2.49 -12.46 8.27
CA ALA A 24 2.52 -11.45 9.35
C ALA A 24 1.89 -12.01 10.64
N VAL A 25 0.77 -12.70 10.54
CA VAL A 25 0.11 -13.35 11.70
C VAL A 25 0.97 -14.44 12.31
N GLU A 26 1.54 -15.33 11.50
CA GLU A 26 2.40 -16.41 11.97
C GLU A 26 3.68 -15.88 12.66
N LEU A 27 4.29 -14.83 12.09
CA LEU A 27 5.46 -14.19 12.72
C LEU A 27 5.05 -13.40 13.98
N ALA A 28 3.88 -12.75 13.98
CA ALA A 28 3.37 -12.08 15.19
C ALA A 28 3.16 -13.07 16.34
N LYS A 29 2.63 -14.26 16.07
CA LYS A 29 2.51 -15.32 17.08
C LYS A 29 3.85 -15.81 17.59
N ALA A 30 4.82 -16.02 16.69
CA ALA A 30 6.13 -16.58 17.04
C ALA A 30 6.99 -15.58 17.84
N PHE A 31 6.83 -14.28 17.63
CA PHE A 31 7.70 -13.24 18.17
C PHE A 31 6.97 -12.16 18.99
N ASP A 32 5.79 -12.48 19.51
CA ASP A 32 4.92 -11.57 20.29
C ASP A 32 4.76 -10.19 19.62
N GLY A 33 4.31 -10.19 18.35
CA GLY A 33 4.16 -8.98 17.54
C GLY A 33 2.71 -8.54 17.36
N GLU A 34 2.57 -7.33 16.82
CA GLU A 34 1.28 -6.79 16.35
C GLU A 34 1.44 -6.23 14.94
N VAL A 35 0.40 -6.39 14.12
CA VAL A 35 0.43 -6.02 12.70
C VAL A 35 -0.08 -4.61 12.49
N ILE A 36 0.64 -3.84 11.67
CA ILE A 36 0.26 -2.50 11.21
C ILE A 36 0.08 -2.59 9.70
N SER A 37 -1.15 -2.36 9.21
CA SER A 37 -1.43 -2.46 7.77
C SER A 37 -0.80 -1.31 7.00
N ALA A 38 -0.11 -1.64 5.90
CA ALA A 38 0.44 -0.70 4.93
C ALA A 38 -0.27 -0.85 3.57
N ASP A 39 -1.61 -0.74 3.60
CA ASP A 39 -2.45 -0.77 2.42
C ASP A 39 -3.36 0.45 2.36
N SER A 40 -3.31 1.19 1.25
CA SER A 40 -4.03 2.46 1.08
C SER A 40 -5.54 2.30 0.87
N MET A 41 -6.01 1.08 0.64
CA MET A 41 -7.44 0.81 0.47
C MET A 41 -8.05 0.14 1.69
N GLN A 42 -7.28 -0.62 2.46
CA GLN A 42 -7.75 -1.27 3.69
C GLN A 42 -8.04 -0.28 4.83
N VAL A 43 -7.69 0.98 4.69
CA VAL A 43 -7.99 2.03 5.68
C VAL A 43 -9.48 2.37 5.76
N TYR A 44 -10.26 2.10 4.70
CA TYR A 44 -11.65 2.50 4.59
C TYR A 44 -12.62 1.49 5.21
N ARG A 45 -13.63 2.00 5.95
CA ARG A 45 -14.75 1.21 6.48
C ARG A 45 -15.67 0.76 5.35
N GLY A 46 -16.30 -0.42 5.55
CA GLY A 46 -17.25 -0.93 4.57
C GLY A 46 -16.65 -1.39 3.25
N MET A 47 -15.32 -1.47 3.17
CA MET A 47 -14.57 -1.92 1.99
C MET A 47 -13.76 -3.19 2.31
N ALA A 48 -14.30 -4.07 3.15
CA ALA A 48 -13.54 -5.18 3.69
C ALA A 48 -13.27 -6.27 2.65
N ILE A 49 -14.27 -6.63 1.85
CA ILE A 49 -14.19 -7.72 0.88
C ILE A 49 -13.33 -7.30 -0.31
N GLY A 50 -13.68 -6.20 -0.99
CA GLY A 50 -13.00 -5.78 -2.21
C GLY A 50 -11.55 -5.33 -2.00
N THR A 51 -11.19 -4.86 -0.81
CA THR A 51 -9.81 -4.56 -0.43
C THR A 51 -9.08 -5.73 0.22
N ALA A 52 -9.80 -6.84 0.47
CA ALA A 52 -9.32 -7.99 1.19
C ALA A 52 -8.69 -7.64 2.54
N GLN A 53 -9.41 -6.88 3.36
CA GLN A 53 -9.07 -6.74 4.77
C GLN A 53 -9.07 -8.12 5.43
N PRO A 54 -8.12 -8.41 6.31
CA PRO A 54 -8.11 -9.68 7.03
C PRO A 54 -9.37 -9.81 7.90
N THR A 55 -9.99 -10.98 7.85
CA THR A 55 -11.11 -11.33 8.74
C THR A 55 -10.60 -11.59 10.17
N LEU A 56 -11.51 -11.60 11.14
CA LEU A 56 -11.14 -11.94 12.52
C LEU A 56 -10.54 -13.35 12.61
N GLU A 57 -11.01 -14.28 11.77
CA GLU A 57 -10.47 -15.63 11.67
C GLU A 57 -9.04 -15.61 11.12
N GLU A 58 -8.78 -14.85 10.05
CA GLU A 58 -7.43 -14.71 9.48
C GLU A 58 -6.46 -13.96 10.41
N MET A 59 -6.96 -13.06 11.26
CA MET A 59 -6.15 -12.37 12.27
C MET A 59 -5.74 -13.28 13.42
N GLU A 60 -6.46 -14.37 13.68
CA GLU A 60 -6.17 -15.37 14.71
C GLU A 60 -5.85 -14.76 16.09
N GLY A 61 -6.55 -13.70 16.47
CA GLY A 61 -6.38 -12.97 17.72
C GLY A 61 -5.20 -11.99 17.76
N ILE A 62 -4.41 -11.88 16.70
CA ILE A 62 -3.34 -10.88 16.58
C ILE A 62 -3.94 -9.49 16.32
N PRO A 63 -3.58 -8.47 17.12
CA PRO A 63 -4.03 -7.11 16.86
C PRO A 63 -3.53 -6.59 15.51
N HIS A 64 -4.47 -6.07 14.72
CA HIS A 64 -4.20 -5.40 13.45
C HIS A 64 -4.59 -3.92 13.56
N HIS A 65 -3.69 -3.04 13.18
CA HIS A 65 -3.84 -1.60 13.27
C HIS A 65 -3.95 -0.98 11.87
N LEU A 66 -4.59 0.18 11.80
CA LEU A 66 -4.78 0.99 10.59
C LEU A 66 -5.61 0.28 9.51
N ILE A 67 -6.67 -0.44 9.94
CA ILE A 67 -7.64 -1.10 9.09
C ILE A 67 -9.03 -0.55 9.40
N GLY A 68 -9.80 -0.18 8.38
CA GLY A 68 -11.22 0.16 8.49
C GLY A 68 -11.54 1.30 9.45
N PHE A 69 -10.74 2.36 9.49
CA PHE A 69 -10.91 3.47 10.43
C PHE A 69 -11.38 4.79 9.79
N LEU A 70 -11.33 4.89 8.45
CA LEU A 70 -11.78 6.07 7.69
C LEU A 70 -13.10 5.81 6.97
N ASP A 71 -13.90 6.84 6.79
CA ASP A 71 -15.08 6.76 5.96
C ASP A 71 -14.71 6.88 4.45
N PRO A 72 -15.46 6.23 3.54
CA PRO A 72 -15.08 6.14 2.11
C PRO A 72 -15.13 7.47 1.34
N ASP A 73 -15.64 8.56 1.92
CA ASP A 73 -15.63 9.90 1.37
C ASP A 73 -14.50 10.78 1.92
N GLU A 74 -13.76 10.29 2.90
CA GLU A 74 -12.66 11.02 3.49
C GLU A 74 -11.39 10.95 2.62
N ALA A 75 -10.72 12.09 2.47
CA ALA A 75 -9.41 12.14 1.83
C ALA A 75 -8.32 11.71 2.82
N PHE A 76 -7.41 10.86 2.35
CA PHE A 76 -6.31 10.37 3.18
C PHE A 76 -4.99 10.39 2.41
N SER A 77 -4.00 11.06 2.97
CA SER A 77 -2.69 11.25 2.36
C SER A 77 -1.64 10.30 2.91
N VAL A 78 -0.55 10.11 2.15
CA VAL A 78 0.62 9.36 2.62
C VAL A 78 1.25 10.00 3.87
N ALA A 79 1.22 11.32 3.97
CA ALA A 79 1.74 12.05 5.15
C ALA A 79 0.98 11.66 6.43
N GLN A 80 -0.35 11.70 6.38
CA GLN A 80 -1.21 11.27 7.49
C GLN A 80 -1.00 9.80 7.83
N TYR A 81 -0.87 8.94 6.81
CA TYR A 81 -0.57 7.52 7.03
C TYR A 81 0.75 7.33 7.79
N VAL A 82 1.83 7.98 7.33
CA VAL A 82 3.16 7.85 7.94
C VAL A 82 3.17 8.32 9.39
N GLU A 83 2.47 9.39 9.70
CA GLU A 83 2.32 9.89 11.07
C GLU A 83 1.63 8.87 11.97
N LEU A 84 0.47 8.34 11.52
CA LEU A 84 -0.28 7.32 12.25
C LEU A 84 0.52 6.01 12.40
N ALA A 85 1.18 5.57 11.33
CA ALA A 85 1.98 4.35 11.36
C ALA A 85 3.16 4.47 12.33
N ARG A 86 3.87 5.59 12.34
CA ARG A 86 4.96 5.86 13.30
C ARG A 86 4.47 5.91 14.75
N ALA A 87 3.32 6.55 14.97
CA ALA A 87 2.71 6.57 16.32
C ALA A 87 2.39 5.14 16.77
N LYS A 88 1.80 4.33 15.89
CA LYS A 88 1.42 2.95 16.19
C LYS A 88 2.65 2.03 16.37
N ILE A 89 3.71 2.20 15.58
CA ILE A 89 4.97 1.47 15.76
C ILE A 89 5.56 1.74 17.15
N ARG A 90 5.62 3.03 17.57
CA ARG A 90 6.09 3.39 18.92
C ARG A 90 5.22 2.81 20.03
N GLU A 91 3.89 2.86 19.85
CA GLU A 91 2.92 2.32 20.81
C GLU A 91 3.11 0.79 21.02
N VAL A 92 3.24 0.04 19.92
CA VAL A 92 3.49 -1.41 19.94
C VAL A 92 4.81 -1.72 20.62
N HIS A 93 5.88 -1.01 20.23
CA HIS A 93 7.21 -1.17 20.84
C HIS A 93 7.21 -0.86 22.34
N ASN A 94 6.54 0.21 22.76
CA ASN A 94 6.47 0.59 24.19
C ASN A 94 5.74 -0.44 25.05
N ARG A 95 4.91 -1.31 24.43
CA ARG A 95 4.32 -2.48 25.11
C ARG A 95 5.25 -3.70 25.13
N GLY A 96 6.48 -3.57 24.68
CA GLY A 96 7.44 -4.67 24.58
C GLY A 96 7.17 -5.65 23.45
N LYS A 97 6.32 -5.29 22.47
CA LYS A 97 5.94 -6.14 21.34
C LYS A 97 6.67 -5.75 20.06
N LEU A 98 6.82 -6.73 19.15
CA LEU A 98 7.42 -6.49 17.83
C LEU A 98 6.45 -5.81 16.89
N PRO A 99 6.72 -4.57 16.42
CA PRO A 99 5.92 -3.95 15.37
C PRO A 99 6.17 -4.64 14.02
N ILE A 100 5.09 -5.07 13.36
CA ILE A 100 5.13 -5.72 12.05
C ILE A 100 4.36 -4.86 11.05
N LEU A 101 5.08 -4.19 10.16
CA LEU A 101 4.50 -3.35 9.11
C LEU A 101 4.27 -4.18 7.85
N ALA A 102 3.05 -4.55 7.54
CA ALA A 102 2.74 -5.46 6.44
C ALA A 102 1.78 -4.85 5.42
N GLY A 103 2.13 -4.89 4.12
CA GLY A 103 1.22 -4.37 3.11
C GLY A 103 1.72 -4.44 1.67
N GLY A 104 0.87 -3.90 0.79
CA GLY A 104 1.12 -3.88 -0.65
C GLY A 104 1.31 -2.47 -1.22
N THR A 105 1.06 -1.42 -0.44
CA THR A 105 1.24 -0.04 -0.91
C THR A 105 2.69 0.39 -0.73
N GLY A 106 3.45 0.31 -1.83
CA GLY A 106 4.89 0.56 -1.81
C GLY A 106 5.26 1.92 -1.26
N LEU A 107 4.50 2.97 -1.62
CA LEU A 107 4.73 4.32 -1.11
C LEU A 107 4.59 4.39 0.42
N TYR A 108 3.60 3.69 1.01
CA TYR A 108 3.39 3.67 2.46
C TYR A 108 4.56 2.99 3.19
N LEU A 109 4.91 1.78 2.73
CA LEU A 109 6.02 1.02 3.30
C LEU A 109 7.34 1.80 3.21
N SER A 110 7.71 2.26 2.00
CA SER A 110 8.96 3.01 1.79
C SER A 110 9.00 4.27 2.65
N SER A 111 7.92 5.06 2.70
CA SER A 111 7.90 6.31 3.46
C SER A 111 8.08 6.11 4.97
N VAL A 112 7.55 5.02 5.54
CA VAL A 112 7.76 4.69 6.96
C VAL A 112 9.18 4.19 7.19
N VAL A 113 9.64 3.21 6.38
CA VAL A 113 10.94 2.56 6.51
C VAL A 113 12.09 3.55 6.29
N ASP A 114 11.95 4.44 5.31
CA ASP A 114 12.94 5.46 4.95
C ASP A 114 12.86 6.71 5.84
N ASN A 115 11.96 6.70 6.81
CA ASN A 115 11.74 7.82 7.73
C ASN A 115 11.53 9.17 6.99
N ILE A 116 10.71 9.14 5.91
CA ILE A 116 10.42 10.34 5.13
C ILE A 116 9.61 11.32 5.99
N ASP A 117 10.11 12.52 6.12
CA ASP A 117 9.42 13.62 6.74
C ASP A 117 8.59 14.36 5.69
N PHE A 118 7.30 14.25 5.80
CA PHE A 118 6.39 15.00 4.96
C PHE A 118 6.10 16.33 5.68
N HIS A 119 6.70 17.42 5.19
CA HIS A 119 6.23 18.74 5.62
C HIS A 119 4.75 18.88 5.29
N GLU A 120 4.00 19.63 6.11
CA GLU A 120 2.60 19.94 5.79
C GLU A 120 2.57 20.70 4.45
N ILE A 121 2.38 19.94 3.39
CA ILE A 121 2.21 20.52 2.07
C ILE A 121 0.77 21.03 2.03
N LYS A 122 0.62 22.34 2.18
CA LYS A 122 -0.68 22.99 1.99
C LYS A 122 -1.17 22.65 0.61
N SER A 123 -2.36 22.09 0.53
CA SER A 123 -3.04 21.93 -0.75
C SER A 123 -3.78 23.23 -1.06
N ASP A 124 -3.65 23.71 -2.28
CA ASP A 124 -4.49 24.79 -2.81
C ASP A 124 -5.52 24.16 -3.76
N PRO A 125 -6.78 23.99 -3.33
CA PRO A 125 -7.81 23.39 -4.16
C PRO A 125 -8.16 24.22 -5.39
N ASP A 126 -7.92 25.53 -5.37
CA ASP A 126 -8.18 26.41 -6.49
C ASP A 126 -7.09 26.23 -7.56
N LEU A 127 -5.83 26.29 -7.16
CA LEU A 127 -4.68 25.97 -8.02
C LEU A 127 -4.83 24.56 -8.62
N ARG A 128 -5.25 23.59 -7.81
CA ARG A 128 -5.46 22.23 -8.28
C ARG A 128 -6.52 22.13 -9.38
N ARG A 129 -7.64 22.81 -9.19
CA ARG A 129 -8.72 22.85 -10.21
C ARG A 129 -8.27 23.55 -11.48
N GLU A 130 -7.50 24.64 -11.38
CA GLU A 130 -6.92 25.33 -12.52
C GLU A 130 -5.99 24.43 -13.32
N LEU A 131 -5.05 23.75 -12.65
CA LEU A 131 -4.11 22.83 -13.27
C LEU A 131 -4.83 21.64 -13.93
N GLU A 132 -5.88 21.11 -13.31
CA GLU A 132 -6.71 20.05 -13.90
C GLU A 132 -7.49 20.51 -15.12
N ALA A 133 -7.98 21.76 -15.15
CA ALA A 133 -8.62 22.35 -16.32
C ALA A 133 -7.60 22.50 -17.46
N ARG A 134 -6.43 23.06 -17.17
CA ARG A 134 -5.34 23.18 -18.15
C ARG A 134 -4.89 21.82 -18.70
N ALA A 135 -4.83 20.80 -17.85
CA ALA A 135 -4.50 19.44 -18.30
C ALA A 135 -5.51 18.87 -19.31
N ARG A 136 -6.78 19.26 -19.21
CA ARG A 136 -7.83 18.85 -20.18
C ARG A 136 -7.74 19.63 -21.47
N GLU A 137 -7.41 20.91 -21.42
CA GLU A 137 -7.38 21.81 -22.58
C GLU A 137 -6.06 21.70 -23.35
N GLU A 138 -4.94 21.73 -22.67
CA GLU A 138 -3.59 21.81 -23.25
C GLU A 138 -2.90 20.44 -23.37
N GLY A 139 -3.38 19.44 -22.62
CA GLY A 139 -2.79 18.10 -22.52
C GLY A 139 -1.56 18.03 -21.61
N GLY A 140 -1.19 16.78 -21.27
CA GLY A 140 -0.07 16.53 -20.34
C GLY A 140 1.31 16.94 -20.84
N GLU A 141 1.51 17.01 -22.17
CA GLU A 141 2.78 17.46 -22.75
C GLU A 141 3.06 18.94 -22.48
N ALA A 142 2.02 19.79 -22.50
CA ALA A 142 2.17 21.22 -22.21
C ALA A 142 2.59 21.43 -20.75
N LEU A 143 1.93 20.78 -19.81
CA LEU A 143 2.28 20.83 -18.40
C LEU A 143 3.64 20.20 -18.09
N LEU A 144 4.05 19.16 -18.83
CA LEU A 144 5.37 18.57 -18.69
C LEU A 144 6.47 19.54 -19.17
N ARG A 145 6.23 20.32 -20.24
CA ARG A 145 7.15 21.39 -20.68
C ARG A 145 7.24 22.49 -19.63
N GLU A 146 6.13 22.87 -19.01
CA GLU A 146 6.14 23.82 -17.90
C GLU A 146 6.97 23.30 -16.74
N LEU A 147 6.75 22.05 -16.31
CA LEU A 147 7.55 21.40 -15.28
C LEU A 147 9.04 21.41 -15.65
N ALA A 148 9.39 21.14 -16.91
CA ALA A 148 10.76 21.15 -17.37
C ALA A 148 11.45 22.53 -17.27
N SER A 149 10.69 23.62 -17.21
CA SER A 149 11.27 24.98 -17.07
C SER A 149 11.85 25.25 -15.69
N PHE A 150 11.42 24.52 -14.64
CA PHE A 150 11.90 24.68 -13.27
C PHE A 150 12.45 23.39 -12.64
N ASP A 151 12.05 22.21 -13.12
CA ASP A 151 12.59 20.91 -12.70
C ASP A 151 12.78 19.98 -13.92
N PRO A 152 13.85 20.19 -14.69
CA PRO A 152 14.11 19.40 -15.90
C PRO A 152 14.40 17.93 -15.62
N GLU A 153 14.98 17.60 -14.45
CA GLU A 153 15.30 16.21 -14.09
C GLU A 153 14.03 15.42 -13.81
N LEU A 154 13.11 15.98 -13.02
CA LEU A 154 11.82 15.35 -12.75
C LEU A 154 10.98 15.26 -14.02
N ALA A 155 10.96 16.30 -14.84
CA ALA A 155 10.23 16.29 -16.11
C ALA A 155 10.72 15.18 -17.04
N ALA A 156 12.05 14.98 -17.15
CA ALA A 156 12.63 13.90 -17.96
C ALA A 156 12.27 12.49 -17.44
N ALA A 157 12.00 12.36 -16.14
CA ALA A 157 11.62 11.09 -15.51
C ALA A 157 10.11 10.77 -15.60
N LEU A 158 9.28 11.72 -16.05
CA LEU A 158 7.82 11.57 -16.11
C LEU A 158 7.34 11.39 -17.56
N HIS A 159 6.28 10.58 -17.70
CA HIS A 159 5.57 10.45 -18.96
C HIS A 159 4.39 11.44 -18.99
N PRO A 160 4.06 12.08 -20.14
CA PRO A 160 2.97 13.05 -20.25
C PRO A 160 1.62 12.57 -19.73
N ASN A 161 1.34 11.28 -19.84
CA ASN A 161 0.11 10.67 -19.32
C ASN A 161 0.08 10.54 -17.78
N ASN A 162 1.18 10.85 -17.10
CA ASN A 162 1.24 10.81 -15.64
C ASN A 162 0.82 12.15 -15.02
N LEU A 163 -0.37 12.61 -15.42
CA LEU A 163 -0.93 13.91 -15.04
C LEU A 163 -0.89 14.13 -13.52
N GLY A 164 -1.28 13.13 -12.73
CA GLY A 164 -1.31 13.28 -11.26
C GLY A 164 0.05 13.68 -10.66
N ARG A 165 1.16 13.13 -11.19
CA ARG A 165 2.51 13.49 -10.74
C ARG A 165 2.97 14.83 -11.27
N ILE A 166 2.67 15.14 -12.53
CA ILE A 166 3.00 16.43 -13.16
C ILE A 166 2.31 17.56 -12.41
N LEU A 167 0.99 17.46 -12.20
CA LEU A 167 0.21 18.45 -11.46
C LEU A 167 0.74 18.64 -10.04
N ARG A 168 1.08 17.54 -9.37
CA ARG A 168 1.63 17.61 -8.01
C ARG A 168 2.98 18.32 -7.96
N ALA A 169 3.86 18.08 -8.91
CA ALA A 169 5.16 18.75 -8.98
C ALA A 169 5.00 20.25 -9.21
N ILE A 170 4.07 20.65 -10.11
CA ILE A 170 3.75 22.05 -10.35
C ILE A 170 3.17 22.73 -9.10
N GLU A 171 2.24 22.06 -8.39
CA GLU A 171 1.68 22.56 -7.13
C GLU A 171 2.78 22.82 -6.09
N VAL A 172 3.66 21.85 -5.87
CA VAL A 172 4.76 21.96 -4.89
C VAL A 172 5.65 23.15 -5.22
N TYR A 173 6.01 23.30 -6.49
CA TYR A 173 6.83 24.42 -6.95
C TYR A 173 6.12 25.76 -6.79
N SER A 174 4.85 25.87 -7.25
CA SER A 174 4.07 27.12 -7.21
C SER A 174 3.82 27.63 -5.78
N LEU A 175 3.69 26.70 -4.83
CA LEU A 175 3.49 27.02 -3.42
C LEU A 175 4.80 27.23 -2.66
N HIS A 176 5.96 27.24 -3.34
CA HIS A 176 7.29 27.38 -2.74
C HIS A 176 7.53 26.41 -1.57
N GLN A 177 7.03 25.19 -1.69
CA GLN A 177 7.11 24.20 -0.63
C GLN A 177 8.41 23.40 -0.74
N GLU A 178 8.97 23.06 0.42
CA GLU A 178 10.11 22.17 0.45
C GLU A 178 9.68 20.73 0.13
N GLU A 179 10.49 20.02 -0.65
CA GLU A 179 10.29 18.59 -0.84
C GLU A 179 10.43 17.82 0.47
N SER A 180 9.73 16.69 0.53
CA SER A 180 9.86 15.75 1.65
C SER A 180 11.31 15.32 1.82
N ARG A 181 11.84 15.34 3.05
CA ARG A 181 13.23 14.98 3.35
C ARG A 181 13.29 13.63 4.04
N GLN A 182 14.28 12.84 3.67
CA GLN A 182 14.63 11.63 4.41
C GLN A 182 15.41 12.02 5.66
N LYS A 183 14.91 11.59 6.84
CA LYS A 183 15.63 11.71 8.11
C LYS A 183 16.47 10.46 8.37
N PRO A 184 17.49 10.53 9.27
CA PRO A 184 18.19 9.34 9.70
C PRO A 184 17.22 8.23 10.16
N GLY A 185 17.47 7.00 9.75
CA GLY A 185 16.58 5.88 10.04
C GLY A 185 16.50 5.57 11.53
N ASN A 186 15.28 5.52 12.08
CA ASN A 186 14.99 5.26 13.48
C ASN A 186 14.76 3.76 13.79
N TYR A 187 14.86 2.90 12.76
CA TYR A 187 14.50 1.50 12.87
C TYR A 187 15.72 0.58 12.76
N ALA A 188 15.76 -0.45 13.62
CA ALA A 188 16.49 -1.67 13.32
C ALA A 188 15.55 -2.51 12.45
N LEU A 189 15.86 -2.61 11.14
CA LEU A 189 14.93 -3.10 10.13
C LEU A 189 15.26 -4.52 9.70
N CYS A 190 14.25 -5.43 9.75
CA CYS A 190 14.21 -6.63 8.94
C CYS A 190 13.16 -6.44 7.85
N TYR A 191 13.52 -6.58 6.58
CA TYR A 191 12.62 -6.32 5.48
C TYR A 191 12.44 -7.56 4.62
N LEU A 192 11.29 -8.24 4.75
CA LEU A 192 10.93 -9.43 4.01
C LEU A 192 10.05 -9.06 2.81
N GLY A 193 10.26 -9.75 1.69
CA GLY A 193 9.42 -9.62 0.51
C GLY A 193 8.92 -10.97 0.01
N LEU A 194 7.61 -11.14 -0.13
CA LEU A 194 7.05 -12.33 -0.76
C LEU A 194 6.92 -12.13 -2.27
N CYS A 195 7.33 -13.13 -3.03
CA CYS A 195 7.16 -13.17 -4.48
C CYS A 195 6.85 -14.58 -4.98
N TYR A 196 6.64 -14.72 -6.27
CA TYR A 196 6.51 -15.98 -7.00
C TYR A 196 7.48 -15.93 -8.18
N ASP A 197 8.22 -17.00 -8.40
CA ASP A 197 9.04 -17.16 -9.60
C ASP A 197 8.14 -17.45 -10.80
N ASN A 198 7.17 -18.32 -10.64
CA ASN A 198 6.17 -18.58 -11.66
C ASN A 198 5.04 -17.55 -11.57
N ARG A 199 5.08 -16.59 -12.49
CA ARG A 199 4.06 -15.52 -12.56
C ARG A 199 2.64 -16.06 -12.71
N GLN A 200 2.46 -17.19 -13.41
CA GLN A 200 1.14 -17.78 -13.64
C GLN A 200 0.52 -18.24 -12.32
N LYS A 201 1.30 -18.87 -11.44
CA LYS A 201 0.82 -19.27 -10.10
C LYS A 201 0.28 -18.06 -9.30
N LEU A 202 0.97 -16.92 -9.37
CA LEU A 202 0.47 -15.70 -8.72
C LEU A 202 -0.83 -15.20 -9.38
N TYR A 203 -0.92 -15.26 -10.69
CA TYR A 203 -2.11 -14.83 -11.42
C TYR A 203 -3.32 -15.73 -11.13
N ASP A 204 -3.12 -17.03 -11.04
CA ASP A 204 -4.18 -17.98 -10.67
C ASP A 204 -4.71 -17.70 -9.26
N ARG A 205 -3.82 -17.40 -8.31
CA ARG A 205 -4.20 -16.98 -6.95
C ARG A 205 -4.96 -15.66 -6.92
N ILE A 206 -4.56 -14.70 -7.75
CA ILE A 206 -5.27 -13.41 -7.88
C ILE A 206 -6.66 -13.63 -8.44
N ASN A 207 -6.80 -14.44 -9.49
CA ASN A 207 -8.08 -14.74 -10.11
C ASN A 207 -9.02 -15.45 -9.12
N LEU A 208 -8.53 -16.54 -8.49
CA LEU A 208 -9.27 -17.27 -7.45
C LEU A 208 -9.72 -16.34 -6.32
N ARG A 209 -8.88 -15.40 -5.89
CA ARG A 209 -9.25 -14.45 -4.85
C ARG A 209 -10.42 -13.57 -5.27
N VAL A 210 -10.48 -13.12 -6.53
CA VAL A 210 -11.62 -12.34 -7.03
C VAL A 210 -12.89 -13.18 -7.00
N ASP A 211 -12.82 -14.45 -7.39
CA ASP A 211 -13.97 -15.36 -7.35
C ASP A 211 -14.47 -15.55 -5.92
N LEU A 212 -13.56 -15.78 -4.97
CA LEU A 212 -13.89 -15.86 -3.54
C LEU A 212 -14.46 -14.55 -2.95
N MET A 213 -14.02 -13.38 -3.43
CA MET A 213 -14.60 -12.09 -3.03
C MET A 213 -16.07 -11.99 -3.47
N VAL A 214 -16.40 -12.47 -4.66
CA VAL A 214 -17.79 -12.50 -5.15
C VAL A 214 -18.66 -13.42 -4.26
N GLU A 215 -18.15 -14.61 -3.95
CA GLU A 215 -18.82 -15.55 -3.05
C GLU A 215 -19.01 -14.97 -1.64
N ALA A 216 -18.04 -14.20 -1.16
CA ALA A 216 -18.08 -13.52 0.13
C ALA A 216 -19.02 -12.30 0.18
N GLY A 217 -19.61 -11.87 -0.96
CA GLY A 217 -20.59 -10.78 -1.02
C GLY A 217 -20.06 -9.46 -1.56
N LEU A 218 -18.99 -9.47 -2.37
CA LEU A 218 -18.42 -8.25 -2.99
C LEU A 218 -19.48 -7.39 -3.68
N LEU A 219 -20.46 -8.01 -4.37
CA LEU A 219 -21.50 -7.27 -5.08
C LEU A 219 -22.37 -6.47 -4.13
N GLN A 220 -22.77 -7.06 -3.00
CA GLN A 220 -23.57 -6.37 -2.00
C GLN A 220 -22.77 -5.24 -1.34
N GLU A 221 -21.51 -5.49 -0.98
CA GLU A 221 -20.63 -4.47 -0.42
C GLU A 221 -20.46 -3.28 -1.38
N ALA A 222 -20.25 -3.56 -2.66
CA ALA A 222 -20.12 -2.52 -3.68
C ALA A 222 -21.43 -1.74 -3.89
N GLU A 223 -22.57 -2.41 -3.93
CA GLU A 223 -23.89 -1.78 -4.07
C GLU A 223 -24.18 -0.82 -2.91
N ASP A 224 -23.90 -1.24 -1.68
CA ASP A 224 -24.08 -0.42 -0.48
C ASP A 224 -23.19 0.82 -0.51
N LEU A 225 -21.94 0.68 -0.96
CA LEU A 225 -21.02 1.80 -1.15
C LEU A 225 -21.52 2.78 -2.22
N PHE A 226 -21.98 2.31 -3.38
CA PHE A 226 -22.50 3.17 -4.45
C PHE A 226 -23.77 3.92 -4.04
N ARG A 227 -24.54 3.39 -3.10
CA ARG A 227 -25.71 4.07 -2.51
C ARG A 227 -25.34 5.08 -1.41
N SER A 228 -24.12 5.02 -0.88
CA SER A 228 -23.63 5.87 0.19
C SER A 228 -22.76 7.01 -0.34
N ARG A 229 -22.09 7.74 0.60
CA ARG A 229 -21.04 8.69 0.25
C ARG A 229 -19.75 7.95 -0.10
N PHE A 230 -19.61 7.62 -1.36
CA PHE A 230 -18.45 6.91 -1.90
C PHE A 230 -17.76 7.78 -2.95
N ALA A 231 -16.61 8.34 -2.60
CA ALA A 231 -15.95 9.35 -3.42
C ALA A 231 -14.40 9.24 -3.39
N GLY A 232 -13.74 10.12 -4.10
CA GLY A 232 -12.29 10.32 -4.02
C GLY A 232 -11.47 9.06 -4.32
N THR A 233 -10.48 8.82 -3.49
CA THR A 233 -9.52 7.71 -3.64
C THR A 233 -10.18 6.34 -3.45
N ALA A 234 -11.11 6.22 -2.50
CA ALA A 234 -11.81 4.96 -2.23
C ALA A 234 -12.55 4.45 -3.47
N ARG A 235 -13.24 5.32 -4.19
CA ARG A 235 -13.97 4.98 -5.43
C ARG A 235 -13.08 4.46 -6.56
N GLN A 236 -11.78 4.77 -6.53
CA GLN A 236 -10.81 4.32 -7.51
C GLN A 236 -10.20 2.93 -7.18
N ALA A 237 -10.59 2.34 -6.06
CA ALA A 237 -10.10 1.03 -5.67
C ALA A 237 -10.52 -0.05 -6.67
N ILE A 238 -9.58 -0.96 -6.97
CA ILE A 238 -9.84 -2.14 -7.79
C ILE A 238 -10.86 -3.02 -7.05
N GLY A 239 -11.84 -3.49 -7.78
CA GLY A 239 -12.96 -4.27 -7.22
C GLY A 239 -14.26 -3.47 -7.14
N TYR A 240 -14.18 -2.13 -7.09
CA TYR A 240 -15.37 -1.28 -7.04
C TYR A 240 -15.56 -0.47 -8.31
N LYS A 241 -14.55 0.27 -8.76
CA LYS A 241 -14.67 1.10 -9.98
C LYS A 241 -15.06 0.30 -11.23
N GLU A 242 -14.63 -0.96 -11.29
CA GLU A 242 -14.97 -1.86 -12.40
C GLU A 242 -16.45 -2.30 -12.36
N LEU A 243 -17.08 -2.29 -11.18
CA LEU A 243 -18.50 -2.65 -11.00
C LEU A 243 -19.48 -1.49 -11.28
N GLU A 244 -18.98 -0.27 -11.44
CA GLU A 244 -19.84 0.90 -11.71
C GLU A 244 -20.70 0.70 -12.99
N GLY A 245 -20.09 0.12 -14.05
CA GLY A 245 -20.77 -0.19 -15.30
C GLY A 245 -21.90 -1.24 -15.14
N TYR A 246 -21.71 -2.21 -14.26
CA TYR A 246 -22.71 -3.22 -13.94
C TYR A 246 -23.91 -2.60 -13.21
N PHE A 247 -23.69 -1.82 -12.16
CA PHE A 247 -24.78 -1.19 -11.41
C PHE A 247 -25.54 -0.12 -12.21
N SER A 248 -24.91 0.49 -13.20
CA SER A 248 -25.59 1.39 -14.15
C SER A 248 -26.32 0.68 -15.29
N GLY A 249 -26.25 -0.65 -15.35
CA GLY A 249 -26.92 -1.48 -16.37
C GLY A 249 -26.25 -1.47 -17.75
N GLY A 250 -25.01 -0.93 -17.86
CA GLY A 250 -24.29 -0.79 -19.14
C GLY A 250 -23.29 -1.91 -19.43
N THR A 251 -22.90 -2.73 -18.43
CA THR A 251 -21.83 -3.74 -18.59
C THR A 251 -22.22 -5.07 -17.93
N PRO A 252 -22.05 -6.21 -18.61
CA PRO A 252 -22.25 -7.53 -18.02
C PRO A 252 -21.34 -7.76 -16.81
N LEU A 253 -21.82 -8.52 -15.82
CA LEU A 253 -21.04 -8.81 -14.61
C LEU A 253 -19.73 -9.55 -14.92
N GLU A 254 -19.77 -10.51 -15.84
CA GLU A 254 -18.60 -11.26 -16.25
C GLU A 254 -17.47 -10.36 -16.74
N ASP A 255 -17.80 -9.35 -17.54
CA ASP A 255 -16.83 -8.38 -18.08
C ASP A 255 -16.22 -7.53 -16.94
N CYS A 256 -17.05 -7.14 -15.98
CA CYS A 256 -16.58 -6.43 -14.78
C CYS A 256 -15.62 -7.29 -13.94
N LEU A 257 -15.93 -8.56 -13.72
CA LEU A 257 -15.09 -9.48 -12.97
C LEU A 257 -13.75 -9.74 -13.68
N GLU A 258 -13.75 -9.92 -14.99
CA GLU A 258 -12.51 -10.05 -15.75
C GLU A 258 -11.68 -8.75 -15.73
N ALA A 259 -12.33 -7.59 -15.73
CA ALA A 259 -11.66 -6.30 -15.55
C ALA A 259 -11.00 -6.19 -14.17
N ILE A 260 -11.67 -6.64 -13.09
CA ILE A 260 -11.11 -6.72 -11.73
C ILE A 260 -9.89 -7.64 -11.68
N LYS A 261 -9.99 -8.85 -12.24
CA LYS A 261 -8.87 -9.82 -12.31
C LYS A 261 -7.68 -9.20 -13.06
N LEU A 262 -7.92 -8.60 -14.23
CA LEU A 262 -6.88 -7.94 -15.02
C LEU A 262 -6.26 -6.75 -14.27
N GLY A 263 -7.08 -5.90 -13.65
CA GLY A 263 -6.66 -4.76 -12.83
C GLY A 263 -5.76 -5.21 -11.68
N SER A 264 -6.14 -6.28 -10.98
CA SER A 264 -5.41 -6.86 -9.86
C SER A 264 -4.06 -7.47 -10.31
N ARG A 265 -4.01 -8.17 -11.45
CA ARG A 265 -2.73 -8.67 -12.03
C ARG A 265 -1.79 -7.51 -12.41
N ARG A 266 -2.32 -6.45 -13.00
CA ARG A 266 -1.55 -5.23 -13.34
C ARG A 266 -1.05 -4.53 -12.08
N TYR A 267 -1.86 -4.49 -11.03
CA TYR A 267 -1.47 -3.92 -9.75
C TYR A 267 -0.36 -4.74 -9.09
N ALA A 268 -0.47 -6.06 -9.04
CA ALA A 268 0.58 -6.95 -8.55
C ALA A 268 1.92 -6.74 -9.27
N LYS A 269 1.90 -6.55 -10.60
CA LYS A 269 3.10 -6.22 -11.39
C LYS A 269 3.71 -4.88 -10.96
N ARG A 270 2.89 -3.83 -10.74
CA ARG A 270 3.36 -2.52 -10.27
C ARG A 270 3.98 -2.61 -8.88
N GLN A 271 3.35 -3.37 -7.96
CA GLN A 271 3.88 -3.61 -6.61
C GLN A 271 5.27 -4.26 -6.66
N LEU A 272 5.44 -5.33 -7.43
CA LEU A 272 6.74 -6.00 -7.60
C LEU A 272 7.79 -5.07 -8.22
N THR A 273 7.41 -4.26 -9.22
CA THR A 273 8.31 -3.28 -9.83
C THR A 273 8.77 -2.22 -8.84
N TRP A 274 7.88 -1.79 -7.95
CA TRP A 274 8.21 -0.84 -6.88
C TRP A 274 9.20 -1.45 -5.90
N PHE A 275 8.84 -2.58 -5.29
CA PHE A 275 9.62 -3.19 -4.23
C PHE A 275 10.99 -3.72 -4.69
N ARG A 276 11.13 -4.15 -5.95
CA ARG A 276 12.42 -4.61 -6.49
C ARG A 276 13.50 -3.53 -6.58
N ARG A 277 13.14 -2.26 -6.41
CA ARG A 277 14.10 -1.15 -6.35
C ARG A 277 14.81 -1.06 -5.00
N ASP A 278 14.27 -1.68 -3.97
CA ASP A 278 14.83 -1.66 -2.62
C ASP A 278 15.68 -2.90 -2.38
N GLY A 279 17.00 -2.71 -2.37
CA GLY A 279 17.98 -3.79 -2.17
C GLY A 279 18.01 -4.35 -0.74
N ARG A 280 17.29 -3.75 0.22
CA ARG A 280 17.21 -4.23 1.61
C ARG A 280 16.23 -5.39 1.77
N ILE A 281 15.36 -5.60 0.78
CA ILE A 281 14.33 -6.63 0.86
C ILE A 281 14.94 -8.02 0.67
N HIS A 282 14.79 -8.86 1.68
CA HIS A 282 15.05 -10.29 1.56
C HIS A 282 13.84 -10.97 0.90
N TRP A 283 14.02 -11.41 -0.34
CA TRP A 283 12.95 -11.99 -1.14
C TRP A 283 12.78 -13.48 -0.87
N ILE A 284 11.54 -13.87 -0.55
CA ILE A 284 11.12 -15.27 -0.37
C ILE A 284 10.18 -15.62 -1.52
N ALA A 285 10.66 -16.44 -2.46
CA ALA A 285 9.85 -16.96 -3.56
C ALA A 285 9.00 -18.13 -3.05
N VAL A 286 7.72 -17.86 -2.75
CA VAL A 286 6.81 -18.80 -2.08
C VAL A 286 6.70 -20.12 -2.81
N ASP A 287 6.72 -20.11 -4.14
CA ASP A 287 6.56 -21.29 -4.98
C ASP A 287 7.84 -22.12 -5.19
N ARG A 288 8.96 -21.74 -4.56
CA ARG A 288 10.16 -22.56 -4.43
C ARG A 288 10.09 -23.56 -3.29
N PHE A 289 9.22 -23.31 -2.32
CA PHE A 289 9.10 -24.14 -1.14
C PHE A 289 7.98 -25.18 -1.31
N PRO A 290 8.20 -26.44 -0.92
CA PRO A 290 7.20 -27.50 -0.99
C PRO A 290 5.96 -27.23 -0.13
N SER A 291 6.13 -26.50 0.97
CA SER A 291 5.07 -26.20 1.92
C SER A 291 5.14 -24.78 2.47
N TRP A 292 4.02 -24.28 2.96
CA TRP A 292 3.96 -22.99 3.68
C TRP A 292 4.80 -22.98 4.97
N ARG A 293 4.95 -24.13 5.61
CA ARG A 293 5.78 -24.27 6.80
C ARG A 293 7.24 -23.90 6.51
N GLU A 294 7.78 -24.33 5.39
CA GLU A 294 9.15 -24.00 4.98
C GLU A 294 9.31 -22.52 4.61
N VAL A 295 8.29 -21.91 4.02
CA VAL A 295 8.24 -20.44 3.80
C VAL A 295 8.34 -19.71 5.15
N LEU A 296 7.59 -20.17 6.16
CA LEU A 296 7.63 -19.60 7.51
C LEU A 296 8.98 -19.79 8.17
N GLU A 297 9.56 -20.98 8.10
CA GLU A 297 10.88 -21.29 8.63
C GLU A 297 11.99 -20.41 8.03
N GLU A 298 11.95 -20.17 6.71
CA GLU A 298 12.88 -19.23 6.05
C GLU A 298 12.69 -17.79 6.53
N ALA A 299 11.44 -17.34 6.69
CA ALA A 299 11.13 -16.01 7.19
C ALA A 299 11.62 -15.84 8.65
N GLN A 300 11.39 -16.82 9.53
CA GLN A 300 11.85 -16.82 10.91
C GLN A 300 13.38 -16.80 10.99
N ASN A 301 14.05 -17.63 10.21
CA ASN A 301 15.51 -17.67 10.13
C ASN A 301 16.09 -16.32 9.68
N THR A 302 15.48 -15.68 8.70
CA THR A 302 15.89 -14.35 8.22
C THR A 302 15.70 -13.30 9.30
N LEU A 303 14.55 -13.32 9.99
CA LEU A 303 14.27 -12.40 11.09
C LEU A 303 15.28 -12.56 12.25
N VAL A 304 15.58 -13.78 12.65
CA VAL A 304 16.58 -14.05 13.71
C VAL A 304 17.97 -13.58 13.28
N LYS A 305 18.40 -13.89 12.07
CA LYS A 305 19.70 -13.47 11.52
C LYS A 305 19.83 -11.95 11.37
N SER A 306 18.74 -11.23 11.20
CA SER A 306 18.76 -9.77 11.11
C SER A 306 19.20 -9.06 12.38
N GLY A 307 19.15 -9.73 13.53
CA GLY A 307 19.54 -9.21 14.84
C GLY A 307 18.56 -8.18 15.43
N ILE A 308 17.44 -7.88 14.80
CA ILE A 308 16.51 -6.85 15.31
C ILE A 308 15.84 -7.27 16.62
N LEU A 309 15.77 -8.57 16.91
CA LEU A 309 15.19 -9.09 18.15
C LEU A 309 16.00 -8.75 19.41
N CYS A 310 17.26 -8.35 19.26
CA CYS A 310 18.07 -7.85 20.38
C CYS A 310 17.57 -6.50 20.92
N TYR A 311 16.71 -5.81 20.19
CA TYR A 311 16.09 -4.54 20.56
C TYR A 311 14.67 -4.68 21.12
N THR A 312 14.11 -5.89 21.15
CA THR A 312 12.87 -6.20 21.88
C THR A 312 13.24 -6.52 23.32
N LYS A 313 12.80 -5.70 24.27
CA LYS A 313 13.01 -5.91 25.70
C LYS A 313 11.86 -6.70 26.31
#